data_79410def5bb2fe3aa271a7f9b43fd159
#
_entry.id   79410def5bb2fe3aa271a7f9b43fd159
#
_cell.length_a   1.000
_cell.length_b   1.000
_cell.length_c   1.000
_cell.angle_alpha   90.00
_cell.angle_beta   90.00
_cell.angle_gamma   90.00
#
_symmetry.space_group_name_H-M   'P 1'
#
loop_
_entity.id
_entity.type
_entity.pdbx_description
1 polymer ?
#
loop_
_entity_poly.entity_id
_entity_poly.type
_entity_poly.pdbx_seq_one_letter_code
_entity_poly.pdbx_strand_id
1 'polypeptide(L)'
;ILGIHLEGPFINPGKLGAQPNLTQIPSQEFIIKLLKLAKIKIITLAPEIEGMNEFISFLSDLKIKIQFGHSLANYNICKVYMDKYDIGFTHLYNAMSGNNHREPGVLSAALEKSNFAEIICDNIHVSEQSIKIAKKCITGLYAITDSINASGLVDGEYIFAKNNIIKENKSVKIKKDGTLAGSLITMDQTFKNLVNMNFSLEEAVELTSYNASRYLNIQNIGKLE
;
A
#
# COMPACT_ATOMS: atom_id res chain seq x y z
N ILE A 1 18.67 -1.72 4.28
CA ILE A 1 17.34 -2.35 4.24
C ILE A 1 16.85 -2.50 5.68
N LEU A 2 15.66 -1.96 5.99
CA LEU A 2 15.09 -1.95 7.35
C LEU A 2 14.31 -3.23 7.66
N GLY A 3 13.80 -3.89 6.66
CA GLY A 3 12.97 -5.09 6.73
C GLY A 3 12.13 -5.25 5.47
N ILE A 4 11.12 -6.10 5.57
CA ILE A 4 10.19 -6.45 4.49
C ILE A 4 8.81 -5.86 4.81
N HIS A 5 8.16 -5.33 3.79
CA HIS A 5 6.71 -5.18 3.72
C HIS A 5 6.15 -6.43 3.03
N LEU A 6 5.43 -7.26 3.76
CA LEU A 6 4.79 -8.46 3.24
C LEU A 6 3.39 -8.13 2.74
N GLU A 7 3.20 -8.08 1.44
CA GLU A 7 1.91 -7.83 0.82
C GLU A 7 1.19 -9.14 0.49
N GLY A 8 0.19 -9.45 1.29
CA GLY A 8 -0.47 -10.76 1.27
C GLY A 8 0.34 -11.85 2.01
N PRO A 9 -0.02 -13.14 1.84
CA PRO A 9 -1.08 -13.72 1.00
C PRO A 9 -2.51 -13.63 1.58
N PHE A 10 -2.72 -12.97 2.70
CA PHE A 10 -3.98 -12.86 3.43
C PHE A 10 -4.85 -11.71 2.87
N ILE A 11 -5.08 -11.75 1.56
CA ILE A 11 -5.78 -10.72 0.77
C ILE A 11 -7.02 -11.30 0.08
N ASN A 12 -7.95 -10.43 -0.32
CA ASN A 12 -9.20 -10.85 -0.93
C ASN A 12 -8.99 -11.27 -2.41
N PRO A 13 -9.42 -12.49 -2.82
CA PRO A 13 -9.28 -12.95 -4.20
C PRO A 13 -10.04 -12.09 -5.23
N GLY A 14 -11.01 -11.28 -4.82
CA GLY A 14 -11.70 -10.29 -5.66
C GLY A 14 -10.94 -8.98 -5.85
N LYS A 15 -9.78 -8.80 -5.19
CA LYS A 15 -8.97 -7.57 -5.22
C LYS A 15 -7.48 -7.86 -5.42
N LEU A 16 -7.14 -8.84 -6.21
CA LEU A 16 -5.74 -9.28 -6.43
C LEU A 16 -4.85 -8.23 -7.09
N GLY A 17 -5.41 -7.33 -7.91
CA GLY A 17 -4.57 -6.49 -8.76
C GLY A 17 -3.68 -7.38 -9.64
N ALA A 18 -2.37 -7.19 -9.58
CA ALA A 18 -1.40 -8.04 -10.28
C ALA A 18 -0.89 -9.24 -9.45
N GLN A 19 -1.37 -9.42 -8.23
CA GLN A 19 -1.00 -10.57 -7.40
C GLN A 19 -1.53 -11.89 -8.00
N PRO A 20 -0.79 -13.00 -7.91
CA PRO A 20 -1.30 -14.29 -8.32
C PRO A 20 -2.42 -14.74 -7.35
N ASN A 21 -3.37 -15.50 -7.86
CA ASN A 21 -4.44 -16.06 -7.02
C ASN A 21 -3.89 -17.20 -6.15
N LEU A 22 -3.09 -16.85 -5.15
CA LEU A 22 -2.50 -17.71 -4.13
C LEU A 22 -2.88 -17.24 -2.73
N THR A 23 -4.07 -16.67 -2.60
CA THR A 23 -4.59 -16.15 -1.32
C THR A 23 -4.73 -17.27 -0.30
N GLN A 24 -4.50 -16.94 0.97
CA GLN A 24 -4.56 -17.86 2.09
C GLN A 24 -5.39 -17.26 3.23
N ILE A 25 -5.94 -18.13 4.05
CA ILE A 25 -6.47 -17.73 5.36
C ILE A 25 -5.32 -17.35 6.30
N PRO A 26 -5.55 -16.48 7.30
CA PRO A 26 -4.56 -16.08 8.28
C PRO A 26 -3.86 -17.28 8.96
N SER A 27 -2.53 -17.25 9.02
CA SER A 27 -1.72 -18.30 9.62
C SER A 27 -0.57 -17.73 10.43
N GLN A 28 -0.66 -17.86 11.76
CA GLN A 28 0.42 -17.47 12.67
C GLN A 28 1.69 -18.29 12.41
N GLU A 29 1.55 -19.60 12.15
CA GLU A 29 2.68 -20.49 11.84
C GLU A 29 3.45 -20.02 10.61
N PHE A 30 2.74 -19.57 9.57
CA PHE A 30 3.36 -19.02 8.36
C PHE A 30 4.21 -17.79 8.68
N ILE A 31 3.68 -16.85 9.47
CA ILE A 31 4.44 -15.66 9.88
C ILE A 31 5.66 -16.03 10.72
N ILE A 32 5.52 -16.94 11.68
CA ILE A 32 6.63 -17.40 12.52
C ILE A 32 7.75 -18.04 11.65
N LYS A 33 7.41 -18.80 10.62
CA LYS A 33 8.39 -19.34 9.66
C LYS A 33 9.10 -18.25 8.89
N LEU A 34 8.37 -17.23 8.39
CA LEU A 34 8.98 -16.12 7.65
C LEU A 34 9.88 -15.25 8.54
N LEU A 35 9.51 -15.02 9.80
CA LEU A 35 10.33 -14.24 10.74
C LEU A 35 11.69 -14.87 11.05
N LYS A 36 11.83 -16.20 10.85
CA LYS A 36 13.15 -16.87 10.92
C LYS A 36 14.05 -16.56 9.73
N LEU A 37 13.47 -16.11 8.61
CA LEU A 37 14.20 -15.83 7.37
C LEU A 37 14.48 -14.34 7.21
N ALA A 38 13.54 -13.48 7.62
CA ALA A 38 13.65 -12.04 7.42
C ALA A 38 12.82 -11.27 8.44
N LYS A 39 13.21 -10.01 8.69
CA LYS A 39 12.48 -9.09 9.56
C LYS A 39 11.29 -8.50 8.80
N ILE A 40 10.07 -8.88 9.18
CA ILE A 40 8.85 -8.28 8.67
C ILE A 40 8.55 -7.02 9.47
N LYS A 41 8.38 -5.89 8.80
CA LYS A 41 8.07 -4.58 9.40
C LYS A 41 6.62 -4.19 9.19
N ILE A 42 6.07 -4.49 8.02
CA ILE A 42 4.71 -4.17 7.62
C ILE A 42 4.10 -5.43 7.02
N ILE A 43 2.81 -5.59 7.21
CA ILE A 43 2.01 -6.60 6.52
C ILE A 43 0.74 -5.98 5.95
N THR A 44 0.44 -6.26 4.69
CA THR A 44 -0.84 -5.94 4.05
C THR A 44 -1.78 -7.13 4.13
N LEU A 45 -3.01 -6.88 4.54
CA LEU A 45 -4.05 -7.89 4.65
C LEU A 45 -5.46 -7.29 4.42
N ALA A 46 -6.42 -8.17 4.14
CA ALA A 46 -7.82 -7.82 3.96
C ALA A 46 -8.61 -8.15 5.23
N PRO A 47 -9.15 -7.14 5.95
CA PRO A 47 -9.71 -7.33 7.28
C PRO A 47 -11.00 -8.17 7.32
N GLU A 48 -11.65 -8.39 6.18
CA GLU A 48 -12.87 -9.18 6.04
C GLU A 48 -12.64 -10.70 6.00
N ILE A 49 -11.38 -11.16 5.91
CA ILE A 49 -11.08 -12.60 5.84
C ILE A 49 -11.32 -13.24 7.21
N GLU A 50 -11.90 -14.43 7.20
CA GLU A 50 -12.15 -15.23 8.42
C GLU A 50 -10.86 -15.47 9.22
N GLY A 51 -10.95 -15.40 10.56
CA GLY A 51 -9.80 -15.56 11.47
C GLY A 51 -8.92 -14.32 11.63
N MET A 52 -9.31 -13.19 11.04
CA MET A 52 -8.50 -11.98 11.04
C MET A 52 -8.39 -11.32 12.43
N ASN A 53 -9.37 -11.49 13.30
CA ASN A 53 -9.38 -10.87 14.62
C ASN A 53 -8.20 -11.37 15.51
N GLU A 54 -8.05 -12.69 15.63
CA GLU A 54 -6.96 -13.30 16.37
C GLU A 54 -5.59 -13.06 15.71
N PHE A 55 -5.60 -13.01 14.38
CA PHE A 55 -4.39 -12.79 13.61
C PHE A 55 -3.87 -11.36 13.73
N ILE A 56 -4.74 -10.34 13.69
CA ILE A 56 -4.36 -8.93 13.90
C ILE A 56 -3.82 -8.73 15.32
N SER A 57 -4.45 -9.34 16.34
CA SER A 57 -3.94 -9.31 17.71
C SER A 57 -2.52 -9.89 17.79
N PHE A 58 -2.30 -11.05 17.22
CA PHE A 58 -0.99 -11.71 17.17
C PHE A 58 0.08 -10.84 16.47
N LEU A 59 -0.24 -10.22 15.33
CA LEU A 59 0.68 -9.34 14.62
C LEU A 59 1.01 -8.07 15.43
N SER A 60 0.03 -7.53 16.14
CA SER A 60 0.21 -6.37 17.02
C SER A 60 1.17 -6.69 18.18
N ASP A 61 1.06 -7.87 18.81
CA ASP A 61 1.97 -8.34 19.86
C ASP A 61 3.41 -8.45 19.36
N LEU A 62 3.59 -8.86 18.10
CA LEU A 62 4.89 -8.89 17.42
C LEU A 62 5.40 -7.50 16.98
N LYS A 63 4.63 -6.43 17.21
CA LYS A 63 4.95 -5.06 16.77
C LYS A 63 5.18 -4.93 15.26
N ILE A 64 4.49 -5.74 14.47
CA ILE A 64 4.43 -5.64 13.03
C ILE A 64 3.36 -4.61 12.69
N LYS A 65 3.68 -3.61 11.87
CA LYS A 65 2.70 -2.64 11.38
C LYS A 65 1.71 -3.32 10.43
N ILE A 66 0.43 -3.05 10.63
CA ILE A 66 -0.67 -3.66 9.88
C ILE A 66 -1.24 -2.61 8.93
N GLN A 67 -1.40 -3.01 7.68
CA GLN A 67 -2.06 -2.18 6.67
C GLN A 67 -3.23 -2.94 6.04
N PHE A 68 -4.31 -2.22 5.77
CA PHE A 68 -5.40 -2.75 4.97
C PHE A 68 -5.16 -2.42 3.49
N GLY A 69 -5.27 -3.43 2.66
CA GLY A 69 -5.13 -3.37 1.21
C GLY A 69 -5.64 -4.66 0.59
N HIS A 70 -5.85 -4.65 -0.74
CA HIS A 70 -6.39 -5.80 -1.47
C HIS A 70 -7.66 -6.37 -0.83
N SER A 71 -8.63 -5.48 -0.55
CA SER A 71 -9.77 -5.76 0.33
C SER A 71 -11.09 -5.26 -0.26
N LEU A 72 -12.15 -6.03 -0.05
CA LEU A 72 -13.54 -5.68 -0.31
C LEU A 72 -14.31 -5.32 0.96
N ALA A 73 -13.63 -5.15 2.09
CA ALA A 73 -14.26 -4.78 3.35
C ALA A 73 -15.11 -3.50 3.19
N ASN A 74 -16.21 -3.44 3.93
CA ASN A 74 -16.93 -2.20 4.13
C ASN A 74 -16.30 -1.37 5.27
N TYR A 75 -16.72 -0.14 5.41
CA TYR A 75 -16.25 0.79 6.43
C TYR A 75 -16.34 0.21 7.85
N ASN A 76 -17.46 -0.45 8.20
CA ASN A 76 -17.70 -0.96 9.56
C ASN A 76 -16.69 -2.04 9.95
N ILE A 77 -16.33 -2.93 9.01
CA ILE A 77 -15.30 -3.94 9.24
C ILE A 77 -13.96 -3.26 9.54
N CYS A 78 -13.56 -2.27 8.74
CA CYS A 78 -12.32 -1.52 8.97
C CYS A 78 -12.34 -0.82 10.34
N LYS A 79 -13.45 -0.16 10.65
CA LYS A 79 -13.62 0.61 11.90
C LYS A 79 -13.42 -0.23 13.14
N VAL A 80 -13.90 -1.47 13.19
CA VAL A 80 -13.73 -2.38 14.33
C VAL A 80 -12.25 -2.56 14.71
N TYR A 81 -11.36 -2.65 13.73
CA TYR A 81 -9.94 -2.78 13.96
C TYR A 81 -9.25 -1.43 14.21
N MET A 82 -9.63 -0.38 13.48
CA MET A 82 -9.06 0.96 13.63
C MET A 82 -9.37 1.58 15.00
N ASP A 83 -10.45 1.16 15.65
CA ASP A 83 -10.77 1.59 17.03
C ASP A 83 -9.83 0.97 18.08
N LYS A 84 -9.10 -0.09 17.74
CA LYS A 84 -8.23 -0.84 18.65
C LYS A 84 -6.76 -0.78 18.30
N TYR A 85 -6.42 -0.63 17.02
CA TYR A 85 -5.07 -0.77 16.49
C TYR A 85 -4.72 0.43 15.58
N ASP A 86 -3.43 0.76 15.50
CA ASP A 86 -2.89 1.75 14.57
C ASP A 86 -2.76 1.11 13.18
N ILE A 87 -3.82 1.18 12.40
CA ILE A 87 -3.92 0.57 11.06
C ILE A 87 -3.54 1.59 10.00
N GLY A 88 -2.60 1.20 9.12
CA GLY A 88 -2.29 1.92 7.89
C GLY A 88 -3.06 1.38 6.69
N PHE A 89 -2.78 1.94 5.51
CA PHE A 89 -3.42 1.53 4.26
C PHE A 89 -2.37 1.45 3.15
N THR A 90 -2.35 0.32 2.44
CA THR A 90 -1.43 0.04 1.34
C THR A 90 -1.93 0.70 0.06
N HIS A 91 -1.02 1.37 -0.70
CA HIS A 91 -1.26 2.01 -2.00
C HIS A 91 -2.70 2.55 -2.16
N LEU A 92 -3.06 3.50 -1.30
CA LEU A 92 -4.41 4.09 -1.18
C LEU A 92 -5.08 4.30 -2.55
N TYR A 93 -6.37 4.03 -2.65
CA TYR A 93 -7.22 3.96 -3.84
C TYR A 93 -7.10 2.66 -4.66
N ASN A 94 -5.95 1.97 -4.65
CA ASN A 94 -5.72 0.80 -5.50
C ASN A 94 -6.14 -0.48 -4.79
N ALA A 95 -6.75 -1.39 -5.54
CA ALA A 95 -7.16 -2.74 -5.09
C ALA A 95 -7.96 -2.74 -3.76
N MET A 96 -8.82 -1.76 -3.52
CA MET A 96 -9.68 -1.68 -2.33
C MET A 96 -11.12 -1.27 -2.68
N SER A 97 -12.07 -1.46 -1.76
CA SER A 97 -13.43 -0.94 -1.87
C SER A 97 -13.42 0.59 -1.76
N GLY A 98 -14.25 1.25 -2.58
CA GLY A 98 -14.19 2.70 -2.81
C GLY A 98 -14.85 3.56 -1.75
N ASN A 99 -14.86 4.87 -2.04
CA ASN A 99 -15.59 5.86 -1.26
C ASN A 99 -16.97 6.13 -1.88
N ASN A 100 -17.91 5.21 -1.63
CA ASN A 100 -19.30 5.40 -2.05
C ASN A 100 -20.10 6.05 -0.90
N HIS A 101 -20.90 7.07 -1.21
CA HIS A 101 -21.62 7.86 -0.22
C HIS A 101 -22.76 7.10 0.52
N ARG A 102 -23.19 5.95 0.01
CA ARG A 102 -24.19 5.06 0.64
C ARG A 102 -23.59 3.75 1.13
N GLU A 103 -22.52 3.29 0.50
CA GLU A 103 -21.86 2.03 0.82
C GLU A 103 -20.34 2.29 0.98
N PRO A 104 -19.93 2.97 2.07
CA PRO A 104 -18.54 3.31 2.29
C PRO A 104 -17.67 2.07 2.48
N GLY A 105 -16.53 2.06 1.83
CA GLY A 105 -15.56 0.96 1.87
C GLY A 105 -14.28 1.28 2.63
N VAL A 106 -13.23 0.52 2.30
CA VAL A 106 -11.86 0.68 2.85
C VAL A 106 -11.34 2.09 2.63
N LEU A 107 -11.52 2.64 1.42
CA LEU A 107 -11.07 4.00 1.10
C LEU A 107 -11.76 5.04 1.99
N SER A 108 -13.06 4.88 2.27
CA SER A 108 -13.79 5.78 3.16
C SER A 108 -13.23 5.73 4.59
N ALA A 109 -12.92 4.54 5.11
CA ALA A 109 -12.33 4.36 6.42
C ALA A 109 -10.93 4.99 6.50
N ALA A 110 -10.14 4.83 5.44
CA ALA A 110 -8.81 5.43 5.36
C ALA A 110 -8.89 6.97 5.40
N LEU A 111 -9.71 7.57 4.53
CA LEU A 111 -9.82 9.03 4.42
C LEU A 111 -10.41 9.70 5.66
N GLU A 112 -11.30 9.01 6.37
CA GLU A 112 -11.97 9.57 7.56
C GLU A 112 -11.11 9.44 8.82
N LYS A 113 -10.37 8.34 8.99
CA LYS A 113 -9.84 7.99 10.31
C LYS A 113 -8.37 7.58 10.35
N SER A 114 -7.70 7.40 9.21
CA SER A 114 -6.31 6.93 9.24
C SER A 114 -5.31 8.03 9.58
N ASN A 115 -4.33 7.68 10.41
CA ASN A 115 -3.15 8.52 10.62
C ASN A 115 -2.10 8.35 9.52
N PHE A 116 -1.99 7.14 8.92
CA PHE A 116 -0.98 6.79 7.94
C PHE A 116 -1.55 5.99 6.77
N ALA A 117 -1.15 6.35 5.55
CA ALA A 117 -1.43 5.57 4.35
C ALA A 117 -0.33 5.75 3.31
N GLU A 118 -0.13 4.72 2.50
CA GLU A 118 0.73 4.74 1.32
C GLU A 118 -0.01 5.30 0.11
N ILE A 119 0.71 5.98 -0.79
CA ILE A 119 0.15 6.46 -2.04
C ILE A 119 1.18 6.41 -3.17
N ILE A 120 0.74 6.04 -4.38
CA ILE A 120 1.57 6.03 -5.60
C ILE A 120 1.34 7.35 -6.34
N CYS A 121 2.40 8.17 -6.52
CA CYS A 121 2.31 9.51 -7.11
C CYS A 121 2.88 9.56 -8.54
N ASP A 122 2.47 8.61 -9.38
CA ASP A 122 2.92 8.49 -10.77
C ASP A 122 1.99 9.14 -11.81
N ASN A 123 0.83 9.68 -11.39
CA ASN A 123 -0.24 10.19 -12.24
C ASN A 123 -0.92 9.15 -13.14
N ILE A 124 -0.71 7.86 -12.86
CA ILE A 124 -1.31 6.74 -13.58
C ILE A 124 -2.22 5.96 -12.63
N HIS A 125 -1.70 5.56 -11.46
CA HIS A 125 -2.44 4.85 -10.42
C HIS A 125 -3.40 5.77 -9.67
N VAL A 126 -2.96 7.00 -9.39
CA VAL A 126 -3.75 7.98 -8.64
C VAL A 126 -3.61 9.36 -9.31
N SER A 127 -4.74 10.02 -9.57
CA SER A 127 -4.75 11.38 -10.13
C SER A 127 -4.24 12.41 -9.12
N GLU A 128 -3.72 13.52 -9.61
CA GLU A 128 -3.28 14.66 -8.79
C GLU A 128 -4.37 15.11 -7.80
N GLN A 129 -5.64 15.17 -8.24
CA GLN A 129 -6.77 15.61 -7.42
C GLN A 129 -6.99 14.65 -6.24
N SER A 130 -6.90 13.35 -6.50
CA SER A 130 -7.05 12.31 -5.46
C SER A 130 -5.88 12.33 -4.47
N ILE A 131 -4.64 12.56 -4.94
CA ILE A 131 -3.46 12.75 -4.07
C ILE A 131 -3.67 13.95 -3.14
N LYS A 132 -4.14 15.08 -3.68
CA LYS A 132 -4.43 16.30 -2.89
C LYS A 132 -5.55 16.10 -1.87
N ILE A 133 -6.58 15.31 -2.20
CA ILE A 133 -7.65 14.96 -1.25
C ILE A 133 -7.07 14.08 -0.13
N ALA A 134 -6.33 13.04 -0.48
CA ALA A 134 -5.71 12.17 0.50
C ALA A 134 -4.78 12.92 1.48
N LYS A 135 -3.95 13.86 0.98
CA LYS A 135 -3.06 14.69 1.81
C LYS A 135 -3.83 15.59 2.79
N LYS A 136 -5.02 16.07 2.40
CA LYS A 136 -5.88 16.86 3.29
C LYS A 136 -6.52 16.00 4.39
N CYS A 137 -6.81 14.75 4.10
CA CYS A 137 -7.48 13.84 5.03
C CYS A 137 -6.49 13.11 5.96
N ILE A 138 -5.30 12.75 5.46
CA ILE A 138 -4.35 11.87 6.15
C ILE A 138 -3.04 12.61 6.42
N THR A 139 -2.79 12.93 7.69
CA THR A 139 -1.62 13.73 8.10
C THR A 139 -0.30 13.00 7.88
N GLY A 140 -0.26 11.70 8.03
CA GLY A 140 0.90 10.84 7.81
C GLY A 140 0.88 10.14 6.45
N LEU A 141 0.26 10.74 5.41
CA LEU A 141 0.33 10.20 4.06
C LEU A 141 1.78 10.15 3.59
N TYR A 142 2.22 9.01 3.02
CA TYR A 142 3.56 8.87 2.47
C TYR A 142 3.56 8.16 1.12
N ALA A 143 4.44 8.63 0.26
CA ALA A 143 4.58 8.11 -1.09
C ALA A 143 5.39 6.80 -1.08
N ILE A 144 4.95 5.87 -1.89
CA ILE A 144 5.68 4.65 -2.24
C ILE A 144 5.84 4.57 -3.76
N THR A 145 6.80 3.79 -4.20
CA THR A 145 6.94 3.53 -5.63
C THR A 145 6.03 2.42 -6.12
N ASP A 146 5.84 1.39 -5.32
CA ASP A 146 5.21 0.13 -5.76
C ASP A 146 5.80 -0.37 -7.09
N SER A 147 7.11 -0.19 -7.24
CA SER A 147 7.83 -0.40 -8.48
C SER A 147 8.17 -1.88 -8.66
N ILE A 148 7.96 -2.40 -9.86
CA ILE A 148 8.19 -3.81 -10.18
C ILE A 148 9.47 -4.03 -11.00
N ASN A 149 9.80 -5.28 -11.26
CA ASN A 149 11.01 -5.70 -11.96
C ASN A 149 11.16 -5.19 -13.40
N ALA A 150 10.11 -4.66 -14.02
CA ALA A 150 10.16 -4.01 -15.33
C ALA A 150 10.62 -2.53 -15.26
N SER A 151 10.78 -1.98 -14.06
CA SER A 151 11.27 -0.60 -13.89
C SER A 151 12.71 -0.46 -14.38
N GLY A 152 12.98 0.62 -15.11
CA GLY A 152 14.30 0.86 -15.70
C GLY A 152 14.63 0.05 -16.96
N LEU A 153 13.80 -0.91 -17.35
CA LEU A 153 13.97 -1.69 -18.58
C LEU A 153 13.34 -1.00 -19.79
N VAL A 154 13.62 -1.48 -21.00
CA VAL A 154 13.00 -0.99 -22.24
C VAL A 154 11.54 -1.42 -22.35
N ASP A 155 10.77 -0.81 -23.25
CA ASP A 155 9.40 -1.25 -23.53
C ASP A 155 9.41 -2.68 -24.10
N GLY A 156 8.42 -3.50 -23.68
CA GLY A 156 8.37 -4.91 -24.07
C GLY A 156 7.57 -5.79 -23.11
N GLU A 157 7.66 -7.07 -23.33
CA GLU A 157 6.96 -8.09 -22.54
C GLU A 157 7.87 -8.66 -21.46
N TYR A 158 7.33 -8.83 -20.25
CA TYR A 158 8.03 -9.35 -19.08
C TYR A 158 7.14 -10.32 -18.29
N ILE A 159 7.70 -10.95 -17.28
CA ILE A 159 6.96 -11.77 -16.31
C ILE A 159 7.04 -11.11 -14.94
N PHE A 160 5.90 -10.88 -14.33
CA PHE A 160 5.77 -10.42 -12.95
C PHE A 160 4.75 -11.28 -12.20
N ALA A 161 5.13 -11.80 -11.03
CA ALA A 161 4.26 -12.61 -10.16
C ALA A 161 3.48 -13.72 -10.92
N LYS A 162 4.14 -14.42 -11.86
CA LYS A 162 3.60 -15.44 -12.79
C LYS A 162 2.65 -14.91 -13.88
N ASN A 163 2.41 -13.62 -13.96
CA ASN A 163 1.64 -13.00 -15.02
C ASN A 163 2.55 -12.48 -16.13
N ASN A 164 2.12 -12.66 -17.41
CA ASN A 164 2.71 -11.94 -18.52
C ASN A 164 2.25 -10.48 -18.47
N ILE A 165 3.19 -9.58 -18.42
CA ILE A 165 2.96 -8.14 -18.39
C ILE A 165 3.55 -7.50 -19.65
N ILE A 166 2.96 -6.38 -20.05
CA ILE A 166 3.48 -5.53 -21.12
C ILE A 166 3.79 -4.16 -20.55
N LYS A 167 5.04 -3.71 -20.75
CA LYS A 167 5.48 -2.36 -20.45
C LYS A 167 5.40 -1.52 -21.70
N GLU A 168 4.71 -0.41 -21.61
CA GLU A 168 4.60 0.60 -22.64
C GLU A 168 4.75 1.99 -22.04
N ASN A 169 5.76 2.72 -22.46
CA ASN A 169 6.08 4.06 -21.95
C ASN A 169 6.26 4.07 -20.41
N LYS A 170 5.31 4.71 -19.70
CA LYS A 170 5.33 4.87 -18.23
C LYS A 170 4.39 3.92 -17.49
N SER A 171 3.72 3.01 -18.19
CA SER A 171 2.76 2.09 -17.58
C SER A 171 3.14 0.64 -17.82
N VAL A 172 2.67 -0.22 -16.93
CA VAL A 172 2.77 -1.66 -17.06
C VAL A 172 1.43 -2.30 -16.74
N LYS A 173 1.02 -3.26 -17.59
CA LYS A 173 -0.29 -3.89 -17.49
C LYS A 173 -0.17 -5.40 -17.66
N ILE A 174 -1.06 -6.13 -17.00
CA ILE A 174 -1.24 -7.56 -17.26
C ILE A 174 -1.75 -7.70 -18.71
N LYS A 175 -1.05 -8.49 -19.51
CA LYS A 175 -1.35 -8.68 -20.94
C LYS A 175 -2.75 -9.25 -21.18
N LYS A 176 -3.25 -10.05 -20.24
CA LYS A 176 -4.52 -10.79 -20.38
C LYS A 176 -5.75 -9.87 -20.30
N ASP A 177 -5.74 -8.88 -19.42
CA ASP A 177 -6.96 -8.10 -19.08
C ASP A 177 -6.71 -6.58 -18.97
N GLY A 178 -5.47 -6.13 -19.13
CA GLY A 178 -5.12 -4.71 -19.07
C GLY A 178 -5.06 -4.12 -17.66
N THR A 179 -5.17 -4.93 -16.62
CA THR A 179 -5.02 -4.48 -15.23
C THR A 179 -3.64 -3.89 -15.01
N LEU A 180 -3.55 -2.74 -14.34
CA LEU A 180 -2.27 -2.15 -13.93
C LEU A 180 -1.51 -3.11 -13.01
N ALA A 181 -0.21 -3.23 -13.20
CA ALA A 181 0.64 -4.22 -12.53
C ALA A 181 1.81 -3.54 -11.80
N GLY A 182 1.51 -2.87 -10.69
CA GLY A 182 2.48 -2.03 -9.97
C GLY A 182 2.97 -0.85 -10.83
N SER A 183 3.92 -0.11 -10.34
CA SER A 183 4.44 1.08 -11.02
C SER A 183 5.81 0.85 -11.65
N LEU A 184 6.27 1.87 -12.37
CA LEU A 184 7.62 1.99 -12.93
C LEU A 184 8.36 3.20 -12.35
N ILE A 185 7.71 3.92 -11.42
CA ILE A 185 8.22 5.18 -10.90
C ILE A 185 9.37 4.95 -9.91
N THR A 186 10.32 5.87 -9.90
CA THR A 186 11.37 5.97 -8.88
C THR A 186 11.02 7.03 -7.85
N MET A 187 11.64 7.01 -6.67
CA MET A 187 11.31 7.96 -5.61
C MET A 187 11.72 9.40 -5.96
N ASP A 188 12.80 9.60 -6.71
CA ASP A 188 13.19 10.93 -7.22
C ASP A 188 12.18 11.48 -8.23
N GLN A 189 11.61 10.62 -9.09
CA GLN A 189 10.55 11.02 -10.00
C GLN A 189 9.25 11.29 -9.24
N THR A 190 8.94 10.53 -8.20
CA THR A 190 7.83 10.78 -7.28
C THR A 190 7.94 12.17 -6.66
N PHE A 191 9.11 12.53 -6.14
CA PHE A 191 9.37 13.86 -5.58
C PHE A 191 9.14 14.96 -6.63
N LYS A 192 9.69 14.81 -7.85
CA LYS A 192 9.49 15.75 -8.95
C LYS A 192 8.00 15.91 -9.32
N ASN A 193 7.26 14.80 -9.36
CA ASN A 193 5.83 14.82 -9.64
C ASN A 193 5.07 15.62 -8.57
N LEU A 194 5.37 15.43 -7.28
CA LEU A 194 4.74 16.18 -6.19
C LEU A 194 4.99 17.68 -6.31
N VAL A 195 6.23 18.10 -6.58
CA VAL A 195 6.56 19.50 -6.82
C VAL A 195 5.81 20.07 -8.03
N ASN A 196 5.70 19.30 -9.12
CA ASN A 196 4.93 19.69 -10.31
C ASN A 196 3.41 19.79 -10.05
N MET A 197 2.89 19.06 -9.05
CA MET A 197 1.52 19.16 -8.56
C MET A 197 1.30 20.36 -7.61
N ASN A 198 2.31 21.23 -7.45
CA ASN A 198 2.31 22.39 -6.54
C ASN A 198 2.28 22.04 -5.04
N PHE A 199 2.82 20.89 -4.64
CA PHE A 199 3.19 20.67 -3.24
C PHE A 199 4.45 21.49 -2.90
N SER A 200 4.54 22.02 -1.68
CA SER A 200 5.78 22.67 -1.23
C SER A 200 6.94 21.67 -1.14
N LEU A 201 8.18 22.16 -1.08
CA LEU A 201 9.34 21.28 -0.91
C LEU A 201 9.26 20.50 0.41
N GLU A 202 8.79 21.14 1.48
CA GLU A 202 8.59 20.51 2.78
C GLU A 202 7.55 19.37 2.67
N GLU A 203 6.41 19.63 2.05
CA GLU A 203 5.38 18.60 1.84
C GLU A 203 5.89 17.44 0.98
N ALA A 204 6.68 17.72 -0.05
CA ALA A 204 7.27 16.69 -0.89
C ALA A 204 8.28 15.83 -0.11
N VAL A 205 9.09 16.42 0.78
CA VAL A 205 10.00 15.70 1.69
C VAL A 205 9.21 14.89 2.72
N GLU A 206 8.17 15.47 3.32
CA GLU A 206 7.30 14.72 4.24
C GLU A 206 6.72 13.47 3.58
N LEU A 207 6.15 13.62 2.38
CA LEU A 207 5.53 12.52 1.64
C LEU A 207 6.55 11.46 1.19
N THR A 208 7.74 11.85 0.73
CA THR A 208 8.70 10.90 0.15
C THR A 208 9.67 10.29 1.14
N SER A 209 9.73 10.79 2.40
CA SER A 209 10.74 10.37 3.36
C SER A 209 10.25 10.38 4.80
N TYR A 210 9.89 11.57 5.33
CA TYR A 210 9.67 11.77 6.76
C TYR A 210 8.49 10.97 7.31
N ASN A 211 7.33 10.98 6.63
CA ASN A 211 6.15 10.27 7.11
C ASN A 211 6.32 8.74 7.13
N ALA A 212 7.05 8.18 6.16
CA ALA A 212 7.41 6.76 6.19
C ALA A 212 8.28 6.40 7.41
N SER A 213 9.26 7.27 7.76
CA SER A 213 10.09 7.07 8.95
C SER A 213 9.28 7.16 10.25
N ARG A 214 8.33 8.09 10.31
CA ARG A 214 7.38 8.22 11.45
C ARG A 214 6.51 6.97 11.59
N TYR A 215 5.94 6.48 10.49
CA TYR A 215 5.11 5.27 10.50
C TYR A 215 5.86 4.07 11.06
N LEU A 216 7.13 3.91 10.68
CA LEU A 216 7.98 2.82 11.16
C LEU A 216 8.63 3.08 12.53
N ASN A 217 8.36 4.24 13.17
CA ASN A 217 8.98 4.68 14.42
C ASN A 217 10.52 4.66 14.35
N ILE A 218 11.10 5.10 13.21
CA ILE A 218 12.55 5.17 13.03
C ILE A 218 12.99 6.61 13.25
N GLN A 219 13.88 6.80 14.21
CA GLN A 219 14.50 8.10 14.49
C GLN A 219 15.73 8.31 13.59
N ASN A 220 16.09 9.56 13.35
CA ASN A 220 17.31 9.98 12.65
C ASN A 220 17.36 9.63 11.15
N ILE A 221 16.23 9.39 10.52
CA ILE A 221 16.09 9.32 9.05
C ILE A 221 14.86 10.07 8.58
N GLY A 222 14.85 10.46 7.32
CA GLY A 222 13.71 11.18 6.72
C GLY A 222 13.77 12.69 6.91
N LYS A 223 14.83 13.26 7.48
CA LYS A 223 15.08 14.69 7.63
C LYS A 223 16.58 15.00 7.47
N LEU A 224 16.89 16.22 7.08
CA LEU A 224 18.23 16.78 7.12
C LEU A 224 18.37 17.57 8.43
N GLU A 225 19.49 17.39 9.13
CA GLU A 225 19.89 18.15 10.33
C GLU A 225 20.86 19.25 9.95
#